data_89f58aaee319ab78c97a0a5616954071
#
_entry.id   89f58aaee319ab78c97a0a5616954071
#
_cell.length_a   1.000
_cell.length_b   1.000
_cell.length_c   1.000
_cell.angle_alpha   90.00
_cell.angle_beta   90.00
_cell.angle_gamma   90.00
#
_symmetry.space_group_name_H-M   'P 1'
#
loop_
_entity.id
_entity.type
_entity.pdbx_description
1 polymer ?
#
loop_
_entity_poly.entity_id
_entity_poly.type
_entity_poly.pdbx_seq_one_letter_code
_entity_poly.pdbx_strand_id
1 'polypeptide(L)'
;AGCGAAMKEYGGLLADDPLFADRAREFSLKVRDVSEFLIESGIHRPGGRIERLVAYDAPCHLIHAQRITQAPVDVLRAIPGVTLVPLRGFESCCGGAGIYNLQHPQLSADILSDKIASIKESGADTVASANPGCIMQIGAGLLLDGIEVDVVHPIELLDSAYGE
;
A
#
# COMPACT_ATOMS: atom_id res chain seq x y z
N ALA A 1 -5.38 -0.25 -2.69
CA ALA A 1 -5.41 1.24 -2.88
C ALA A 1 -6.12 1.65 -4.18
N GLY A 2 -5.72 1.13 -5.37
CA GLY A 2 -6.25 1.58 -6.67
C GLY A 2 -7.74 1.37 -6.85
N CYS A 3 -8.25 0.17 -6.56
CA CYS A 3 -9.69 -0.12 -6.65
C CYS A 3 -10.52 0.74 -5.69
N GLY A 4 -10.03 0.97 -4.46
CA GLY A 4 -10.69 1.85 -3.50
C GLY A 4 -10.78 3.29 -4.00
N ALA A 5 -9.70 3.80 -4.63
CA ALA A 5 -9.71 5.11 -5.26
C ALA A 5 -10.80 5.22 -6.34
N ALA A 6 -10.85 4.26 -7.27
CA ALA A 6 -11.86 4.23 -8.32
C ALA A 6 -13.30 4.15 -7.76
N MET A 7 -13.54 3.31 -6.74
CA MET A 7 -14.86 3.19 -6.11
C MET A 7 -15.29 4.48 -5.40
N LYS A 8 -14.37 5.24 -4.82
CA LYS A 8 -14.67 6.55 -4.20
C LYS A 8 -15.11 7.60 -5.23
N GLU A 9 -14.79 7.40 -6.52
CA GLU A 9 -15.15 8.32 -7.61
C GLU A 9 -16.50 8.01 -8.27
N TYR A 10 -17.14 6.87 -7.98
CA TYR A 10 -18.39 6.47 -8.62
C TYR A 10 -19.52 7.51 -8.48
N GLY A 11 -19.59 8.19 -7.34
CA GLY A 11 -20.57 9.27 -7.14
C GLY A 11 -20.40 10.45 -8.11
N GLY A 12 -19.15 10.75 -8.50
CA GLY A 12 -18.85 11.75 -9.52
C GLY A 12 -19.07 11.25 -10.94
N LEU A 13 -18.58 10.03 -11.22
CA LEU A 13 -18.69 9.40 -12.55
C LEU A 13 -20.15 9.19 -13.00
N LEU A 14 -21.06 8.94 -12.05
CA LEU A 14 -22.46 8.67 -12.31
C LEU A 14 -23.39 9.84 -11.90
N ALA A 15 -22.83 11.04 -11.71
CA ALA A 15 -23.58 12.19 -11.19
C ALA A 15 -24.79 12.56 -12.06
N ASP A 16 -24.69 12.38 -13.37
CA ASP A 16 -25.74 12.72 -14.35
C ASP A 16 -26.63 11.53 -14.72
N ASP A 17 -26.42 10.36 -14.10
CA ASP A 17 -27.24 9.16 -14.37
C ASP A 17 -28.52 9.19 -13.52
N PRO A 18 -29.72 9.27 -14.13
CA PRO A 18 -30.99 9.43 -13.40
C PRO A 18 -31.36 8.22 -12.53
N LEU A 19 -30.75 7.03 -12.78
CA LEU A 19 -31.06 5.80 -12.08
C LEU A 19 -30.02 5.47 -10.98
N PHE A 20 -28.77 5.88 -11.19
CA PHE A 20 -27.66 5.45 -10.33
C PHE A 20 -26.98 6.56 -9.54
N ALA A 21 -27.22 7.85 -9.84
CA ALA A 21 -26.49 8.96 -9.19
C ALA A 21 -26.52 8.90 -7.66
N ASP A 22 -27.71 8.76 -7.06
CA ASP A 22 -27.84 8.73 -5.59
C ASP A 22 -27.19 7.48 -4.99
N ARG A 23 -27.40 6.32 -5.61
CA ARG A 23 -26.82 5.05 -5.16
C ARG A 23 -25.28 5.06 -5.26
N ALA A 24 -24.75 5.61 -6.34
CA ALA A 24 -23.31 5.75 -6.54
C ALA A 24 -22.68 6.69 -5.51
N ARG A 25 -23.36 7.80 -5.20
CA ARG A 25 -22.91 8.71 -4.12
C ARG A 25 -22.90 8.03 -2.76
N GLU A 26 -23.97 7.34 -2.39
CA GLU A 26 -24.01 6.58 -1.12
C GLU A 26 -22.93 5.51 -1.05
N PHE A 27 -22.72 4.78 -2.15
CA PHE A 27 -21.68 3.76 -2.24
C PHE A 27 -20.28 4.37 -2.02
N SER A 28 -19.95 5.44 -2.77
CA SER A 28 -18.65 6.11 -2.65
C SER A 28 -18.36 6.59 -1.23
N LEU A 29 -19.38 7.10 -0.53
CA LEU A 29 -19.24 7.54 0.87
C LEU A 29 -18.98 6.39 1.86
N LYS A 30 -19.36 5.17 1.52
CA LYS A 30 -19.13 3.97 2.35
C LYS A 30 -17.79 3.32 2.09
N VAL A 31 -17.13 3.63 0.98
CA VAL A 31 -15.84 3.03 0.63
C VAL A 31 -14.79 3.45 1.64
N ARG A 32 -14.12 2.47 2.23
CA ARG A 32 -12.98 2.64 3.13
C ARG A 32 -11.82 1.79 2.64
N ASP A 33 -10.62 2.31 2.77
CA ASP A 33 -9.43 1.44 2.71
C ASP A 33 -9.41 0.55 3.96
N VAL A 34 -8.86 -0.64 3.83
CA VAL A 34 -8.83 -1.59 4.94
C VAL A 34 -8.10 -1.03 6.17
N SER A 35 -7.05 -0.24 5.95
CA SER A 35 -6.32 0.42 7.04
C SER A 35 -7.16 1.49 7.74
N GLU A 36 -7.92 2.31 6.99
CA GLU A 36 -8.90 3.24 7.58
C GLU A 36 -9.93 2.48 8.41
N PHE A 37 -10.53 1.45 7.82
CA PHE A 37 -11.58 0.66 8.48
C PHE A 37 -11.09 0.05 9.80
N LEU A 38 -9.88 -0.51 9.82
CA LEU A 38 -9.32 -1.10 11.02
C LEU A 38 -9.03 -0.07 12.12
N ILE A 39 -8.51 1.09 11.75
CA ILE A 39 -8.26 2.16 12.72
C ILE A 39 -9.59 2.71 13.26
N GLU A 40 -10.58 2.96 12.40
CA GLU A 40 -11.92 3.43 12.81
C GLU A 40 -12.65 2.43 13.70
N SER A 41 -12.51 1.13 13.44
CA SER A 41 -13.15 0.05 14.21
C SER A 41 -12.42 -0.28 15.51
N GLY A 42 -11.19 0.19 15.67
CA GLY A 42 -10.29 -0.18 16.76
C GLY A 42 -9.56 -1.50 16.51
N ILE A 43 -8.26 -1.44 16.37
CA ILE A 43 -7.41 -2.64 16.25
C ILE A 43 -7.30 -3.28 17.62
N HIS A 44 -7.77 -4.52 17.77
CA HIS A 44 -7.43 -5.32 18.94
C HIS A 44 -5.93 -5.61 18.92
N ARG A 45 -5.24 -5.37 20.02
CA ARG A 45 -3.80 -5.58 20.09
C ARG A 45 -3.48 -7.07 19.83
N PRO A 46 -2.65 -7.40 18.81
CA PRO A 46 -2.24 -8.76 18.55
C PRO A 46 -1.54 -9.38 19.76
N GLY A 47 -1.77 -10.67 20.00
CA GLY A 47 -1.11 -11.44 21.07
C GLY A 47 0.30 -11.89 20.71
N GLY A 48 0.58 -12.04 19.42
CA GLY A 48 1.90 -12.43 18.90
C GLY A 48 2.83 -11.25 18.70
N ARG A 49 4.10 -11.56 18.45
CA ARG A 49 5.17 -10.59 18.24
C ARG A 49 5.94 -10.92 16.96
N ILE A 50 6.17 -9.94 16.11
CA ILE A 50 6.87 -10.08 14.84
C ILE A 50 8.10 -9.16 14.86
N GLU A 51 9.29 -9.75 15.01
CA GLU A 51 10.55 -8.98 14.97
C GLU A 51 10.94 -8.71 13.52
N ARG A 52 10.62 -7.52 13.02
CA ARG A 52 10.91 -7.10 11.65
C ARG A 52 11.31 -5.63 11.58
N LEU A 53 12.28 -5.33 10.70
CA LEU A 53 12.61 -3.98 10.28
C LEU A 53 11.81 -3.65 9.03
N VAL A 54 10.75 -2.86 9.18
CA VAL A 54 9.77 -2.62 8.12
C VAL A 54 9.97 -1.23 7.53
N ALA A 55 10.22 -1.15 6.22
CA ALA A 55 10.11 0.07 5.44
C ALA A 55 8.70 0.18 4.86
N TYR A 56 8.01 1.30 5.08
CA TYR A 56 6.69 1.52 4.50
C TYR A 56 6.82 2.24 3.15
N ASP A 57 6.37 1.58 2.07
CA ASP A 57 6.17 2.17 0.75
C ASP A 57 4.73 2.63 0.61
N ALA A 58 4.51 3.92 0.53
CA ALA A 58 3.17 4.51 0.48
C ALA A 58 2.64 4.56 -0.95
N PRO A 59 1.60 3.78 -1.30
CA PRO A 59 1.07 3.74 -2.66
C PRO A 59 0.51 5.10 -3.10
N CYS A 60 0.88 5.55 -4.30
CA CYS A 60 0.43 6.82 -4.86
C CYS A 60 -1.12 6.96 -4.90
N HIS A 61 -1.85 5.88 -5.20
CA HIS A 61 -3.32 5.87 -5.17
C HIS A 61 -3.88 6.05 -3.75
N LEU A 62 -3.16 5.63 -2.72
CA LEU A 62 -3.60 5.82 -1.36
C LEU A 62 -3.41 7.27 -0.91
N ILE A 63 -2.21 7.81 -1.14
CA ILE A 63 -1.86 9.16 -0.73
C ILE A 63 -2.61 10.21 -1.56
N HIS A 64 -2.49 10.14 -2.90
CA HIS A 64 -2.94 11.23 -3.76
C HIS A 64 -4.42 11.12 -4.14
N ALA A 65 -4.93 9.91 -4.43
CA ALA A 65 -6.32 9.74 -4.81
C ALA A 65 -7.26 9.61 -3.59
N GLN A 66 -6.86 8.85 -2.57
CA GLN A 66 -7.71 8.65 -1.39
C GLN A 66 -7.35 9.57 -0.22
N ARG A 67 -6.18 10.24 -0.24
CA ARG A 67 -5.66 11.12 0.83
C ARG A 67 -5.47 10.41 2.16
N ILE A 68 -5.12 9.13 2.11
CA ILE A 68 -4.85 8.29 3.26
C ILE A 68 -3.33 8.17 3.42
N THR A 69 -2.79 8.73 4.50
CA THR A 69 -1.35 8.73 4.76
C THR A 69 -1.00 8.01 6.06
N GLN A 70 -1.79 8.21 7.11
CA GLN A 70 -1.45 7.80 8.46
C GLN A 70 -1.95 6.40 8.81
N ALA A 71 -3.16 6.01 8.39
CA ALA A 71 -3.80 4.76 8.79
C ALA A 71 -2.95 3.50 8.54
N PRO A 72 -2.28 3.31 7.38
CA PRO A 72 -1.40 2.16 7.18
C PRO A 72 -0.20 2.12 8.13
N VAL A 73 0.35 3.29 8.45
CA VAL A 73 1.47 3.42 9.39
C VAL A 73 1.03 3.07 10.81
N ASP A 74 -0.17 3.48 11.20
CA ASP A 74 -0.74 3.16 12.51
C ASP A 74 -1.06 1.66 12.65
N VAL A 75 -1.53 1.02 11.56
CA VAL A 75 -1.66 -0.44 11.49
C VAL A 75 -0.33 -1.12 11.77
N LEU A 76 0.75 -0.71 11.09
CA LEU A 76 2.08 -1.28 11.29
C LEU A 76 2.60 -1.05 12.71
N ARG A 77 2.38 0.12 13.29
CA ARG A 77 2.77 0.45 14.67
C ARG A 77 2.01 -0.34 15.74
N ALA A 78 0.81 -0.81 15.41
CA ALA A 78 0.03 -1.63 16.32
C ALA A 78 0.59 -3.06 16.47
N ILE A 79 1.48 -3.49 15.58
CA ILE A 79 2.06 -4.84 15.57
C ILE A 79 3.25 -4.89 16.54
N PRO A 80 3.21 -5.72 17.61
CA PRO A 80 4.32 -5.83 18.54
C PRO A 80 5.57 -6.39 17.85
N GLY A 81 6.73 -5.75 18.05
CA GLY A 81 8.02 -6.17 17.48
C GLY A 81 8.37 -5.54 16.14
N VAL A 82 7.40 -4.99 15.41
CA VAL A 82 7.68 -4.23 14.19
C VAL A 82 8.41 -2.93 14.54
N THR A 83 9.55 -2.72 13.88
CA THR A 83 10.30 -1.47 13.93
C THR A 83 10.25 -0.80 12.57
N LEU A 84 9.64 0.38 12.50
CA LEU A 84 9.60 1.13 11.24
C LEU A 84 10.94 1.82 11.00
N VAL A 85 11.52 1.58 9.83
CA VAL A 85 12.73 2.24 9.37
C VAL A 85 12.41 3.25 8.27
N PRO A 86 13.16 4.37 8.17
CA PRO A 86 12.93 5.36 7.13
C PRO A 86 13.19 4.78 5.73
N LEU A 87 12.31 5.09 4.78
CA LEU A 87 12.49 4.80 3.36
C LEU A 87 12.60 6.13 2.61
N ARG A 88 13.75 6.40 2.00
CA ARG A 88 13.93 7.58 1.16
C ARG A 88 12.97 7.50 -0.04
N GLY A 89 12.22 8.56 -0.31
CA GLY A 89 11.23 8.56 -1.38
C GLY A 89 10.08 7.55 -1.16
N PHE A 90 9.65 7.35 0.09
CA PHE A 90 8.56 6.43 0.42
C PHE A 90 7.25 6.75 -0.32
N GLU A 91 7.03 8.01 -0.72
CA GLU A 91 5.87 8.47 -1.51
C GLU A 91 6.09 8.38 -3.03
N SER A 92 7.32 8.09 -3.48
CA SER A 92 7.63 7.99 -4.90
C SER A 92 7.00 6.75 -5.52
N CYS A 93 6.59 6.85 -6.79
CA CYS A 93 6.00 5.73 -7.52
C CYS A 93 6.95 4.52 -7.55
N CYS A 94 6.36 3.32 -7.53
CA CYS A 94 7.09 2.05 -7.73
C CYS A 94 7.36 1.73 -9.22
N GLY A 95 6.84 2.54 -10.15
CA GLY A 95 6.93 2.29 -11.61
C GLY A 95 5.79 1.42 -12.17
N GLY A 96 4.99 0.76 -11.33
CA GLY A 96 3.93 -0.17 -11.79
C GLY A 96 2.82 0.51 -12.59
N ALA A 97 2.15 1.50 -12.00
CA ALA A 97 1.11 2.35 -12.61
C ALA A 97 0.11 1.60 -13.52
N GLY A 98 -0.48 0.52 -13.01
CA GLY A 98 -1.41 -0.33 -13.77
C GLY A 98 -0.74 -1.03 -14.94
N ILE A 99 -1.18 -0.74 -16.17
CA ILE A 99 -0.57 -1.30 -17.40
C ILE A 99 0.59 -0.47 -17.94
N TYR A 100 0.96 0.62 -17.28
CA TYR A 100 2.00 1.53 -17.77
C TYR A 100 3.36 0.85 -17.87
N ASN A 101 3.69 -0.04 -16.96
CA ASN A 101 4.92 -0.84 -16.98
C ASN A 101 5.03 -1.72 -18.22
N LEU A 102 3.90 -2.17 -18.79
CA LEU A 102 3.89 -2.96 -20.03
C LEU A 102 4.03 -2.07 -21.28
N GLN A 103 3.49 -0.85 -21.24
CA GLN A 103 3.53 0.10 -22.36
C GLN A 103 4.84 0.88 -22.41
N HIS A 104 5.45 1.16 -21.25
CA HIS A 104 6.66 1.97 -21.10
C HIS A 104 7.68 1.25 -20.21
N PRO A 105 8.16 0.05 -20.59
CA PRO A 105 8.96 -0.80 -19.70
C PRO A 105 10.27 -0.15 -19.26
N GLN A 106 10.92 0.62 -20.14
CA GLN A 106 12.18 1.28 -19.80
C GLN A 106 12.00 2.32 -18.69
N LEU A 107 11.04 3.24 -18.86
CA LEU A 107 10.77 4.27 -17.85
C LEU A 107 10.28 3.66 -16.54
N SER A 108 9.46 2.62 -16.60
CA SER A 108 9.03 1.86 -15.44
C SER A 108 10.22 1.24 -14.69
N ALA A 109 11.17 0.66 -15.43
CA ALA A 109 12.39 0.07 -14.85
C ALA A 109 13.29 1.12 -14.20
N ASP A 110 13.45 2.30 -14.83
CA ASP A 110 14.25 3.39 -14.28
C ASP A 110 13.65 3.88 -12.93
N ILE A 111 12.34 4.08 -12.88
CA ILE A 111 11.62 4.47 -11.64
C ILE A 111 11.75 3.37 -10.56
N LEU A 112 11.62 2.10 -10.95
CA LEU A 112 11.76 0.97 -10.04
C LEU A 112 13.17 0.87 -9.48
N SER A 113 14.20 1.10 -10.29
CA SER A 113 15.60 1.07 -9.88
C SER A 113 15.89 2.03 -8.73
N ASP A 114 15.37 3.27 -8.79
CA ASP A 114 15.51 4.25 -7.71
C ASP A 114 14.82 3.76 -6.42
N LYS A 115 13.64 3.13 -6.55
CA LYS A 115 12.92 2.55 -5.41
C LYS A 115 13.70 1.40 -4.79
N ILE A 116 14.23 0.48 -5.58
CA ILE A 116 15.04 -0.66 -5.10
C ILE A 116 16.32 -0.18 -4.39
N ALA A 117 17.02 0.81 -4.96
CA ALA A 117 18.17 1.42 -4.32
C ALA A 117 17.83 2.00 -2.94
N SER A 118 16.70 2.68 -2.83
CA SER A 118 16.21 3.25 -1.57
C SER A 118 15.86 2.16 -0.53
N ILE A 119 15.24 1.07 -0.96
CA ILE A 119 14.94 -0.08 -0.08
C ILE A 119 16.24 -0.68 0.45
N LYS A 120 17.20 -0.91 -0.41
CA LYS A 120 18.52 -1.44 -0.01
C LYS A 120 19.24 -0.53 1.01
N GLU A 121 19.18 0.79 0.78
CA GLU A 121 19.77 1.78 1.70
C GLU A 121 19.06 1.82 3.06
N SER A 122 17.77 1.50 3.14
CA SER A 122 16.99 1.53 4.38
C SER A 122 17.42 0.47 5.40
N GLY A 123 18.02 -0.62 4.96
CA GLY A 123 18.35 -1.78 5.79
C GLY A 123 17.14 -2.56 6.29
N ALA A 124 15.96 -2.34 5.70
CA ALA A 124 14.75 -3.10 6.02
C ALA A 124 14.90 -4.57 5.58
N ASP A 125 14.34 -5.48 6.37
CA ASP A 125 14.14 -6.88 5.98
C ASP A 125 12.78 -7.11 5.32
N THR A 126 11.88 -6.15 5.46
CA THR A 126 10.52 -6.20 4.94
C THR A 126 10.08 -4.84 4.41
N VAL A 127 9.47 -4.83 3.24
CA VAL A 127 8.75 -3.67 2.69
C VAL A 127 7.26 -3.89 2.81
N ALA A 128 6.55 -2.98 3.46
CA ALA A 128 5.10 -2.99 3.52
C ALA A 128 4.51 -1.98 2.55
N SER A 129 3.66 -2.45 1.62
CA SER A 129 2.94 -1.57 0.68
C SER A 129 1.47 -1.95 0.61
N ALA A 130 0.56 -0.97 0.76
CA ALA A 130 -0.89 -1.20 0.78
C ALA A 130 -1.50 -1.28 -0.64
N ASN A 131 -0.75 -1.75 -1.63
CA ASN A 131 -1.22 -1.89 -3.01
C ASN A 131 -0.59 -3.12 -3.70
N PRO A 132 -1.40 -4.13 -4.10
CA PRO A 132 -0.88 -5.33 -4.74
C PRO A 132 -0.01 -5.07 -5.97
N GLY A 133 -0.33 -4.06 -6.77
CA GLY A 133 0.49 -3.67 -7.93
C GLY A 133 1.89 -3.20 -7.54
N CYS A 134 2.02 -2.43 -6.45
CA CYS A 134 3.33 -2.03 -5.90
C CYS A 134 4.08 -3.24 -5.31
N ILE A 135 3.38 -4.12 -4.57
CA ILE A 135 3.96 -5.34 -4.01
C ILE A 135 4.59 -6.19 -5.13
N MET A 136 3.84 -6.45 -6.20
CA MET A 136 4.34 -7.22 -7.34
C MET A 136 5.52 -6.53 -8.04
N GLN A 137 5.42 -5.23 -8.29
CA GLN A 137 6.44 -4.47 -9.00
C GLN A 137 7.75 -4.40 -8.20
N ILE A 138 7.67 -4.07 -6.91
CA ILE A 138 8.83 -4.00 -6.01
C ILE A 138 9.41 -5.39 -5.79
N GLY A 139 8.56 -6.38 -5.52
CA GLY A 139 9.02 -7.77 -5.32
C GLY A 139 9.74 -8.33 -6.54
N ALA A 140 9.25 -8.08 -7.75
CA ALA A 140 9.94 -8.46 -8.98
C ALA A 140 11.31 -7.77 -9.11
N GLY A 141 11.39 -6.45 -8.80
CA GLY A 141 12.65 -5.72 -8.84
C GLY A 141 13.69 -6.26 -7.86
N LEU A 142 13.30 -6.50 -6.61
CA LEU A 142 14.17 -7.08 -5.58
C LEU A 142 14.67 -8.47 -5.99
N LEU A 143 13.78 -9.30 -6.52
CA LEU A 143 14.13 -10.65 -6.98
C LEU A 143 15.16 -10.61 -8.14
N LEU A 144 14.97 -9.72 -9.10
CA LEU A 144 15.89 -9.56 -10.23
C LEU A 144 17.27 -9.07 -9.80
N ASP A 145 17.34 -8.24 -8.76
CA ASP A 145 18.60 -7.74 -8.18
C ASP A 145 19.20 -8.69 -7.15
N GLY A 146 18.58 -9.85 -6.87
CA GLY A 146 19.05 -10.82 -5.89
C GLY A 146 19.02 -10.32 -4.45
N ILE A 147 18.09 -9.42 -4.12
CA ILE A 147 17.93 -8.81 -2.79
C ILE A 147 16.85 -9.58 -2.03
N GLU A 148 17.22 -10.14 -0.88
CA GLU A 148 16.32 -10.89 0.00
C GLU A 148 15.62 -9.94 0.98
N VAL A 149 14.52 -9.33 0.53
CA VAL A 149 13.63 -8.50 1.33
C VAL A 149 12.19 -8.91 1.02
N ASP A 150 11.42 -9.20 2.06
CA ASP A 150 10.00 -9.55 1.92
C ASP A 150 9.19 -8.32 1.48
N VAL A 151 8.21 -8.51 0.59
CA VAL A 151 7.30 -7.44 0.18
C VAL A 151 5.87 -7.89 0.45
N VAL A 152 5.20 -7.23 1.40
CA VAL A 152 3.91 -7.69 1.93
C VAL A 152 2.91 -6.54 2.07
N HIS A 153 1.63 -6.88 2.21
CA HIS A 153 0.62 -5.90 2.60
C HIS A 153 0.67 -5.67 4.13
N PRO A 154 0.45 -4.42 4.64
CA PRO A 154 0.39 -4.17 6.09
C PRO A 154 -0.56 -5.11 6.85
N ILE A 155 -1.65 -5.54 6.21
CA ILE A 155 -2.63 -6.45 6.80
C ILE A 155 -2.08 -7.87 6.97
N GLU A 156 -1.23 -8.34 6.07
CA GLU A 156 -0.60 -9.66 6.18
C GLU A 156 0.32 -9.73 7.40
N LEU A 157 1.08 -8.64 7.65
CA LEU A 157 1.88 -8.54 8.88
C LEU A 157 0.99 -8.48 10.13
N LEU A 158 -0.10 -7.74 10.07
CA LEU A 158 -1.04 -7.66 11.20
C LEU A 158 -1.68 -9.03 11.47
N ASP A 159 -2.15 -9.72 10.43
CA ASP A 159 -2.76 -11.04 10.51
C ASP A 159 -1.79 -12.05 11.13
N SER A 160 -0.55 -12.09 10.65
CA SER A 160 0.50 -12.95 11.20
C SER A 160 0.77 -12.72 12.69
N ALA A 161 0.52 -11.51 13.21
CA ALA A 161 0.69 -11.20 14.62
C ALA A 161 -0.49 -11.65 15.51
N TYR A 162 -1.64 -11.98 14.92
CA TYR A 162 -2.73 -12.56 15.72
C TYR A 162 -2.49 -14.03 16.05
N GLY A 163 -1.63 -14.73 15.29
CA GLY A 163 -1.35 -16.15 15.47
C GLY A 163 -2.49 -17.02 14.94
N GLU A 164 -2.19 -18.28 14.71
CA GLU A 164 -3.21 -19.31 14.55
C GLU A 164 -3.80 -19.69 15.91
#